data_fbe2daec0cb12686b645ce06f7f0ca73
#
_entry.id   fbe2daec0cb12686b645ce06f7f0ca73
#
_cell.length_a   1.000
_cell.length_b   1.000
_cell.length_c   1.000
_cell.angle_alpha   90.00
_cell.angle_beta   90.00
_cell.angle_gamma   90.00
#
_symmetry.space_group_name_H-M   'P 1'
#
loop_
_entity.id
_entity.type
_entity.pdbx_description
1 polymer ?
#
loop_
_entity_poly.entity_id
_entity_poly.type
_entity_poly.pdbx_seq_one_letter_code
_entity_poly.pdbx_strand_id
1 'polypeptide(L)'
;MLFKLSPSSLNLMKECPRCFWLDKHNVWKRPSGIFPSLPSGMDKILKVHFNKFRDKGELPPELCNNKDCINLKLFDDKEKLKIWQNNLRGISWEDKEGNVLHGAVDNILVHGKKFIVLDYKTRGYPLKEDTAGHY
;
A
#
# COMPACT_ATOMS: atom_id res chain seq x y z
N MET A 1 -15.22 -21.60 8.12
CA MET A 1 -14.23 -20.71 8.78
C MET A 1 -14.07 -19.49 7.91
N LEU A 2 -14.25 -18.30 8.45
CA LEU A 2 -14.09 -17.05 7.70
C LEU A 2 -12.63 -16.57 7.79
N PHE A 3 -12.07 -16.19 6.66
CA PHE A 3 -10.69 -15.72 6.58
C PHE A 3 -10.63 -14.20 6.42
N LYS A 4 -9.77 -13.59 7.20
CA LYS A 4 -9.33 -12.20 6.99
C LYS A 4 -7.94 -12.22 6.37
N LEU A 5 -7.87 -11.80 5.11
CA LEU A 5 -6.66 -11.78 4.30
C LEU A 5 -6.11 -10.35 4.17
N SER A 6 -4.81 -10.24 4.06
CA SER A 6 -4.10 -8.98 3.81
C SER A 6 -2.98 -9.21 2.80
N PRO A 7 -2.40 -8.17 2.18
CA PRO A 7 -1.25 -8.32 1.29
C PRO A 7 -0.10 -9.11 1.93
N SER A 8 0.21 -8.86 3.20
CA SER A 8 1.24 -9.61 3.93
C SER A 8 0.88 -11.08 4.11
N SER A 9 -0.39 -11.40 4.39
CA SER A 9 -0.81 -12.79 4.49
C SER A 9 -0.79 -13.52 3.15
N LEU A 10 -1.11 -12.83 2.06
CA LEU A 10 -1.00 -13.37 0.70
C LEU A 10 0.46 -13.59 0.29
N ASN A 11 1.36 -12.70 0.68
CA ASN A 11 2.80 -12.90 0.48
C ASN A 11 3.31 -14.10 1.28
N LEU A 12 2.87 -14.27 2.52
CA LEU A 12 3.18 -15.46 3.32
C LEU A 12 2.72 -16.74 2.64
N MET A 13 1.54 -16.73 2.00
CA MET A 13 1.05 -17.87 1.22
C MET A 13 1.95 -18.21 0.04
N LYS A 14 2.43 -17.19 -0.70
CA LYS A 14 3.38 -17.39 -1.81
C LYS A 14 4.72 -17.95 -1.36
N GLU A 15 5.24 -17.44 -0.24
CA GLU A 15 6.53 -17.88 0.30
C GLU A 15 6.47 -19.27 0.93
N CYS A 16 5.42 -19.56 1.70
CA CYS A 16 5.27 -20.78 2.46
C CYS A 16 3.79 -21.08 2.73
N PRO A 17 3.10 -21.86 1.87
CA PRO A 17 1.70 -22.23 2.07
C PRO A 17 1.41 -22.88 3.42
N ARG A 18 2.34 -23.71 3.93
CA ARG A 18 2.23 -24.32 5.26
C ARG A 18 2.22 -23.28 6.37
N CYS A 19 3.12 -22.29 6.33
CA CYS A 19 3.16 -21.21 7.31
C CYS A 19 1.88 -20.38 7.27
N PHE A 20 1.38 -20.09 6.08
CA PHE A 20 0.10 -19.40 5.88
C PHE A 20 -1.06 -20.18 6.50
N TRP A 21 -1.15 -21.47 6.24
CA TRP A 21 -2.20 -22.32 6.81
C TRP A 21 -2.16 -22.32 8.34
N LEU A 22 -0.98 -22.52 8.93
CA LEU A 22 -0.79 -22.51 10.39
C LEU A 22 -1.17 -21.16 11.02
N ASP A 23 -0.82 -20.03 10.36
CA ASP A 23 -1.19 -18.69 10.82
C ASP A 23 -2.70 -18.47 10.76
N LYS A 24 -3.34 -18.85 9.66
CA LYS A 24 -4.80 -18.65 9.46
C LYS A 24 -5.64 -19.51 10.39
N HIS A 25 -5.15 -20.66 10.79
CA HIS A 25 -5.81 -21.54 11.75
C HIS A 25 -5.40 -21.26 13.23
N ASN A 26 -4.62 -20.20 13.46
CA ASN A 26 -4.13 -19.82 14.79
C ASN A 26 -3.35 -20.93 15.52
N VAL A 27 -2.72 -21.84 14.78
CA VAL A 27 -1.89 -22.92 15.32
C VAL A 27 -0.49 -22.41 15.65
N TRP A 28 0.11 -21.66 14.73
CA TRP A 28 1.44 -21.10 14.90
C TRP A 28 1.65 -19.89 14.00
N LYS A 29 2.38 -18.90 14.51
CA LYS A 29 2.77 -17.70 13.77
C LYS A 29 4.28 -17.68 13.55
N ARG A 30 4.68 -17.37 12.32
CA ARG A 30 6.09 -17.13 12.03
C ARG A 30 6.62 -15.99 12.91
N PRO A 31 7.81 -16.14 13.54
CA PRO A 31 8.43 -15.06 14.29
C PRO A 31 8.57 -13.80 13.45
N SER A 32 8.31 -12.65 14.04
CA SER A 32 8.49 -11.37 13.37
C SER A 32 9.97 -11.13 13.07
N GLY A 33 10.27 -10.66 11.88
CA GLY A 33 11.60 -10.20 11.52
C GLY A 33 11.96 -8.85 12.17
N ILE A 34 13.14 -8.34 11.85
CA ILE A 34 13.60 -7.02 12.30
C ILE A 34 12.64 -5.96 11.75
N PHE A 35 12.22 -5.02 12.63
CA PHE A 35 11.35 -3.93 12.24
C PHE A 35 12.04 -3.02 11.20
N PRO A 36 11.44 -2.78 10.02
CA PRO A 36 12.04 -1.97 8.97
C PRO A 36 11.88 -0.46 9.27
N SER A 37 12.73 0.07 10.13
CA SER A 37 12.66 1.47 10.61
C SER A 37 12.83 2.50 9.48
N LEU A 38 13.76 2.27 8.55
CA LEU A 38 14.01 3.19 7.44
C LEU A 38 12.82 3.29 6.47
N PRO A 39 12.26 2.20 5.94
CA PRO A 39 11.04 2.28 5.12
C PRO A 39 9.86 2.92 5.84
N SER A 40 9.67 2.64 7.13
CA SER A 40 8.61 3.26 7.94
C SER A 40 8.81 4.76 8.14
N GLY A 41 10.04 5.21 8.33
CA GLY A 41 10.38 6.63 8.41
C GLY A 41 10.15 7.36 7.08
N MET A 42 10.60 6.78 5.98
CA MET A 42 10.40 7.32 4.64
C MET A 42 8.92 7.40 4.25
N ASP A 43 8.12 6.40 4.59
CA ASP A 43 6.66 6.42 4.36
C ASP A 43 6.01 7.66 5.02
N LYS A 44 6.37 7.96 6.26
CA LYS A 44 5.86 9.15 6.97
C LYS A 44 6.28 10.45 6.28
N ILE A 45 7.55 10.56 5.90
CA ILE A 45 8.08 11.74 5.20
C ILE A 45 7.37 11.95 3.87
N LEU A 46 7.20 10.89 3.09
CA LEU A 46 6.52 10.94 1.79
C LEU A 46 5.05 11.33 1.95
N LYS A 47 4.33 10.80 2.92
CA LYS A 47 2.94 11.19 3.20
C LYS A 47 2.82 12.68 3.53
N VAL A 48 3.72 13.23 4.34
CA VAL A 48 3.77 14.66 4.64
C VAL A 48 4.10 15.48 3.39
N HIS A 49 5.08 15.04 2.59
CA HIS A 49 5.47 15.68 1.34
C HIS A 49 4.30 15.75 0.34
N PHE A 50 3.65 14.63 0.06
CA PHE A 50 2.50 14.59 -0.83
C PHE A 50 1.31 15.42 -0.33
N ASN A 51 1.08 15.48 0.99
CA ASN A 51 0.02 16.30 1.56
C ASN A 51 0.24 17.80 1.32
N LYS A 52 1.49 18.28 1.34
CA LYS A 52 1.81 19.70 1.01
C LYS A 52 1.40 20.05 -0.43
N PHE A 53 1.60 19.15 -1.38
CA PHE A 53 1.18 19.37 -2.77
C PHE A 53 -0.32 19.20 -2.95
N ARG A 54 -0.95 18.27 -2.25
CA ARG A 54 -2.42 18.13 -2.22
C ARG A 54 -3.09 19.41 -1.76
N ASP A 55 -2.56 20.08 -0.75
CA ASP A 55 -3.10 21.34 -0.23
C ASP A 55 -3.02 22.48 -1.24
N LYS A 56 -2.07 22.41 -2.17
CA LYS A 56 -1.93 23.35 -3.28
C LYS A 56 -2.72 22.95 -4.52
N GLY A 57 -3.29 21.76 -4.55
CA GLY A 57 -3.92 21.20 -5.75
C GLY A 57 -2.94 20.83 -6.87
N GLU A 58 -1.67 20.60 -6.53
CA GLU A 58 -0.57 20.31 -7.45
C GLU A 58 -0.09 18.88 -7.32
N LEU A 59 0.59 18.37 -8.35
CA LEU A 59 1.35 17.13 -8.26
C LEU A 59 2.76 17.43 -7.74
N PRO A 60 3.35 16.54 -6.93
CA PRO A 60 4.73 16.67 -6.53
C PRO A 60 5.69 16.48 -7.72
N PRO A 61 6.91 17.04 -7.65
CA PRO A 61 7.87 17.02 -8.77
C PRO A 61 8.16 15.63 -9.31
N GLU A 62 8.18 14.63 -8.45
CA GLU A 62 8.42 13.22 -8.81
C GLU A 62 7.38 12.69 -9.80
N LEU A 63 6.16 13.20 -9.74
CA LEU A 63 5.08 12.82 -10.65
C LEU A 63 4.95 13.79 -11.84
N CYS A 64 5.19 15.09 -11.65
CA CYS A 64 5.12 16.08 -12.72
C CYS A 64 6.09 15.78 -13.87
N ASN A 65 7.25 15.21 -13.56
CA ASN A 65 8.28 14.91 -14.55
C ASN A 65 8.00 13.60 -15.32
N ASN A 66 6.97 12.86 -14.93
CA ASN A 66 6.58 11.64 -15.62
C ASN A 66 5.43 11.92 -16.59
N LYS A 67 5.65 11.60 -17.89
CA LYS A 67 4.66 11.81 -18.96
C LYS A 67 3.34 11.08 -18.70
N ASP A 68 3.39 9.93 -18.05
CA ASP A 68 2.21 9.11 -17.72
C ASP A 68 1.34 9.74 -16.62
N CYS A 69 1.88 10.72 -15.89
CA CYS A 69 1.20 11.36 -14.76
C CYS A 69 0.60 12.75 -15.09
N ILE A 70 0.77 13.27 -16.32
CA ILE A 70 0.41 14.66 -16.69
C ILE A 70 -1.05 15.01 -16.38
N ASN A 71 -1.97 14.07 -16.55
CA ASN A 71 -3.42 14.29 -16.36
C ASN A 71 -3.93 13.73 -15.02
N LEU A 72 -3.04 13.38 -14.12
CA LEU A 72 -3.40 12.85 -12.81
C LEU A 72 -3.51 13.97 -11.79
N LYS A 73 -4.30 13.73 -10.75
CA LYS A 73 -4.41 14.61 -9.59
C LYS A 73 -4.27 13.78 -8.33
N LEU A 74 -3.78 14.38 -7.26
CA LEU A 74 -3.84 13.77 -5.95
C LEU A 74 -5.31 13.71 -5.47
N PHE A 75 -5.69 12.60 -4.85
CA PHE A 75 -7.00 12.47 -4.24
C PHE A 75 -7.15 13.51 -3.13
N ASP A 76 -8.19 14.32 -3.17
CA ASP A 76 -8.36 15.53 -2.36
C ASP A 76 -9.06 15.32 -1.02
N ASP A 77 -9.89 14.28 -0.87
CA ASP A 77 -10.57 13.95 0.38
C ASP A 77 -9.57 13.37 1.40
N LYS A 78 -9.00 14.28 2.21
CA LYS A 78 -7.99 13.94 3.22
C LYS A 78 -8.52 13.02 4.31
N GLU A 79 -9.77 13.18 4.74
CA GLU A 79 -10.36 12.39 5.80
C GLU A 79 -10.52 10.92 5.35
N LYS A 80 -11.03 10.74 4.14
CA LYS A 80 -11.16 9.42 3.54
C LYS A 80 -9.80 8.77 3.29
N LEU A 81 -8.84 9.54 2.75
CA LEU A 81 -7.49 9.05 2.52
C LEU A 81 -6.81 8.62 3.82
N LYS A 82 -6.97 9.38 4.91
CA LYS A 82 -6.43 9.05 6.23
C LYS A 82 -6.96 7.72 6.76
N ILE A 83 -8.24 7.43 6.50
CA ILE A 83 -8.84 6.13 6.83
C ILE A 83 -8.19 5.03 5.99
N TRP A 84 -8.07 5.22 4.67
CA TRP A 84 -7.52 4.24 3.75
C TRP A 84 -6.01 3.99 3.93
N GLN A 85 -5.28 4.96 4.46
CA GLN A 85 -3.86 4.83 4.83
C GLN A 85 -3.64 4.10 6.17
N ASN A 86 -4.69 3.90 6.94
CA ASN A 86 -4.59 3.28 8.26
C ASN A 86 -4.60 1.76 8.15
N ASN A 87 -3.59 1.10 8.65
CA ASN A 87 -3.45 -0.36 8.58
C ASN A 87 -4.55 -1.13 9.33
N LEU A 88 -5.23 -0.51 10.30
CA LEU A 88 -6.30 -1.13 11.07
C LEU A 88 -7.67 -0.91 10.44
N ARG A 89 -7.92 0.27 9.86
CA ARG A 89 -9.17 0.63 9.18
C ARG A 89 -9.10 0.29 7.71
N GLY A 90 -8.21 0.92 6.96
CA GLY A 90 -7.89 0.64 5.57
C GLY A 90 -9.09 0.57 4.63
N ILE A 91 -8.89 -0.22 3.58
CA ILE A 91 -9.92 -0.59 2.61
C ILE A 91 -10.18 -2.08 2.78
N SER A 92 -11.44 -2.48 2.79
CA SER A 92 -11.84 -3.89 2.86
C SER A 92 -12.87 -4.23 1.79
N TRP A 93 -12.78 -5.45 1.32
CA TRP A 93 -13.76 -6.06 0.44
C TRP A 93 -14.12 -7.43 1.02
N GLU A 94 -15.41 -7.77 0.96
CA GLU A 94 -15.94 -9.02 1.46
C GLU A 94 -16.54 -9.81 0.30
N ASP A 95 -16.22 -11.09 0.24
CA ASP A 95 -16.80 -12.00 -0.74
C ASP A 95 -18.19 -12.50 -0.30
N LYS A 96 -18.84 -13.31 -1.16
CA LYS A 96 -20.17 -13.86 -0.89
C LYS A 96 -20.18 -14.87 0.26
N GLU A 97 -19.04 -15.39 0.64
CA GLU A 97 -18.86 -16.38 1.71
C GLU A 97 -18.51 -15.73 3.04
N GLY A 98 -18.30 -14.40 3.04
CA GLY A 98 -17.93 -13.62 4.22
C GLY A 98 -16.42 -13.53 4.48
N ASN A 99 -15.59 -14.00 3.56
CA ASN A 99 -14.13 -13.77 3.68
C ASN A 99 -13.81 -12.33 3.35
N VAL A 100 -12.86 -11.75 4.10
CA VAL A 100 -12.49 -10.34 3.98
C VAL A 100 -11.09 -10.20 3.42
N LEU A 101 -10.94 -9.44 2.35
CA LEU A 101 -9.66 -8.91 1.90
C LEU A 101 -9.51 -7.48 2.41
N HIS A 102 -8.46 -7.21 3.16
CA HIS A 102 -8.22 -5.94 3.82
C HIS A 102 -6.81 -5.45 3.55
N GLY A 103 -6.66 -4.14 3.32
CA GLY A 103 -5.36 -3.52 3.13
C GLY A 103 -5.40 -2.02 3.35
N ALA A 104 -4.23 -1.41 3.40
CA ALA A 104 -4.05 0.02 3.40
C ALA A 104 -3.31 0.45 2.13
N VAL A 105 -3.52 1.69 1.70
CA VAL A 105 -2.83 2.30 0.57
C VAL A 105 -1.89 3.39 1.07
N ASP A 106 -0.79 3.63 0.36
CA ASP A 106 0.10 4.74 0.70
C ASP A 106 -0.47 6.07 0.20
N ASN A 107 -0.96 6.10 -1.03
CA ASN A 107 -1.62 7.26 -1.61
C ASN A 107 -2.53 6.86 -2.77
N ILE A 108 -3.35 7.83 -3.23
CA ILE A 108 -4.26 7.65 -4.36
C ILE A 108 -4.14 8.84 -5.30
N LEU A 109 -4.04 8.52 -6.59
CA LEU A 109 -4.17 9.45 -7.69
C LEU A 109 -5.54 9.29 -8.34
N VAL A 110 -5.99 10.35 -8.99
CA VAL A 110 -7.30 10.40 -9.66
C VAL A 110 -7.12 10.80 -11.12
N HIS A 111 -7.77 10.06 -12.01
CA HIS A 111 -7.91 10.40 -13.42
C HIS A 111 -9.38 10.28 -13.83
N GLY A 112 -10.06 11.42 -13.94
CA GLY A 112 -11.50 11.45 -14.16
C GLY A 112 -12.24 10.74 -13.03
N LYS A 113 -12.90 9.62 -13.34
CA LYS A 113 -13.64 8.79 -12.37
C LYS A 113 -12.82 7.58 -11.85
N LYS A 114 -11.56 7.46 -12.25
CA LYS A 114 -10.72 6.32 -11.88
C LYS A 114 -9.79 6.68 -10.73
N PHE A 115 -9.64 5.74 -9.80
CA PHE A 115 -8.63 5.80 -8.75
C PHE A 115 -7.44 4.95 -9.14
N ILE A 116 -6.24 5.46 -8.87
CA ILE A 116 -4.97 4.78 -9.12
C ILE A 116 -4.23 4.72 -7.80
N VAL A 117 -3.90 3.51 -7.36
CA VAL A 117 -3.12 3.30 -6.13
C VAL A 117 -1.67 3.67 -6.40
N LEU A 118 -1.12 4.53 -5.55
CA LEU A 118 0.29 4.88 -5.53
C LEU A 118 0.92 4.26 -4.28
N ASP A 119 1.94 3.43 -4.49
CA ASP A 119 2.63 2.71 -3.45
C ASP A 119 4.08 3.23 -3.33
N TYR A 120 4.55 3.45 -2.10
CA TYR A 120 5.90 3.91 -1.83
C TYR A 120 6.82 2.73 -1.56
N LYS A 121 7.91 2.64 -2.32
CA LYS A 121 8.94 1.62 -2.10
C LYS A 121 10.28 2.28 -1.80
N THR A 122 10.84 1.92 -0.67
CA THR A 122 12.18 2.38 -0.23
C THR A 122 13.18 1.25 -0.39
N ARG A 123 14.29 1.54 -1.04
CA ARG A 123 15.40 0.59 -1.18
C ARG A 123 16.74 1.30 -0.95
N GLY A 124 17.73 0.53 -0.50
CA GLY A 124 19.09 1.01 -0.26
C GLY A 124 20.01 0.98 -1.49
N TYR A 125 19.47 0.69 -2.69
CA TYR A 125 20.25 0.58 -3.94
C TYR A 125 19.45 1.11 -5.13
N PRO A 126 20.10 1.52 -6.23
CA PRO A 126 19.43 2.05 -7.41
C PRO A 126 18.47 1.04 -8.05
N LEU A 127 17.38 1.55 -8.63
CA LEU A 127 16.49 0.76 -9.47
C LEU A 127 17.22 0.32 -10.75
N LYS A 128 17.09 -0.97 -11.07
CA LYS A 128 17.44 -1.49 -12.40
C LYS A 128 16.13 -1.78 -13.15
N GLU A 129 16.15 -1.67 -14.48
CA GLU A 129 14.96 -1.83 -15.33
C GLU A 129 14.26 -3.18 -15.12
N ASP A 130 15.02 -4.23 -14.89
CA ASP A 130 14.53 -5.60 -14.69
C ASP A 130 13.93 -5.85 -13.29
N THR A 131 14.15 -4.97 -12.32
CA THR A 131 13.68 -5.16 -10.94
C THR A 131 12.31 -4.56 -10.65
N ALA A 132 11.76 -3.72 -11.54
CA ALA A 132 10.44 -3.12 -11.36
C ALA A 132 9.29 -4.14 -11.40
N GLY A 133 9.47 -5.28 -12.04
CA GLY A 133 8.47 -6.35 -12.13
C GLY A 133 8.42 -7.33 -10.96
N HIS A 134 9.27 -7.16 -9.93
CA HIS A 134 9.35 -8.07 -8.78
C HIS A 134 8.63 -7.55 -7.51
N TYR A 135 7.73 -6.55 -7.67
CA TYR A 135 6.93 -5.98 -6.58
C TYR A 135 5.46 -6.30 -6.69
#